data_93ec948bf34dbd33eb107afec58b410b
#
_entry.id   93ec948bf34dbd33eb107afec58b410b
#
_cell.length_a   1.000
_cell.length_b   1.000
_cell.length_c   1.000
_cell.angle_alpha   90.00
_cell.angle_beta   90.00
_cell.angle_gamma   90.00
#
_symmetry.space_group_name_H-M   'P 1'
#
loop_
_entity.id
_entity.type
_entity.pdbx_description
1 polymer ?
#
loop_
_entity_poly.entity_id
_entity_poly.type
_entity_poly.pdbx_seq_one_letter_code
_entity_poly.pdbx_strand_id
1 'polypeptide(L)'
;MVAAAFVAMCAAYGVAYSFGAFFKPMLAEFGARRGATSAMFSITVLVWASLGPVTGHLSDRFGPRVVVATGALVMGAGLALTSMIDRLWLGYLTYGLGVGAGVACAYVPMVAVVGGWFIRRRNTALGIAVAGIGFGTVCGAPVAAASISHLGWRATYVAFAIASTAILLGCAWIVERPPVHVTPSRIQLGDAIRSPAFRLLYASSVMVAMALFVPFVYLPSFAHEHGASDFASAALVGIIGGASVAGRMGLGSLADRAGVVRLYQASFLVLALSYGIWLAAPSYPVMVVFALVMGAGYGGYVALSPAVIAHLFGTDRMGTMLGALYTSGGFGAMAGPPLAGLIIDRTGSYRVAIAAAFAAAIASFVLLIPLTRYEPASELQIARD
;
A
#
# COMPACT_ATOMS: atom_id res chain seq x y z
N MET A 1 -10.44 4.93 19.86
CA MET A 1 -9.20 5.16 19.08
C MET A 1 -8.92 4.05 18.07
N VAL A 2 -8.74 2.77 18.48
CA VAL A 2 -8.42 1.67 17.53
C VAL A 2 -9.50 1.49 16.47
N ALA A 3 -10.79 1.48 16.86
CA ALA A 3 -11.89 1.37 15.90
C ALA A 3 -11.94 2.55 14.91
N ALA A 4 -11.72 3.78 15.39
CA ALA A 4 -11.65 4.95 14.50
C ALA A 4 -10.48 4.84 13.50
N ALA A 5 -9.31 4.39 13.95
CA ALA A 5 -8.15 4.16 13.08
C ALA A 5 -8.42 3.05 12.05
N PHE A 6 -9.03 1.93 12.47
CA PHE A 6 -9.46 0.86 11.57
C PHE A 6 -10.41 1.37 10.48
N VAL A 7 -11.47 2.10 10.87
CA VAL A 7 -12.47 2.63 9.94
C VAL A 7 -11.87 3.68 9.01
N ALA A 8 -11.01 4.57 9.52
CA ALA A 8 -10.33 5.56 8.69
C ALA A 8 -9.41 4.91 7.65
N MET A 9 -8.63 3.90 8.04
CA MET A 9 -7.78 3.15 7.11
C MET A 9 -8.61 2.33 6.13
N CYS A 10 -9.72 1.74 6.58
CA CYS A 10 -10.65 1.02 5.72
C CYS A 10 -11.20 1.95 4.62
N ALA A 11 -11.70 3.12 4.98
CA ALA A 11 -12.27 4.08 4.02
C ALA A 11 -11.19 4.59 3.04
N ALA A 12 -10.05 5.07 3.55
CA ALA A 12 -9.02 5.68 2.72
C ALA A 12 -8.38 4.68 1.74
N TYR A 13 -7.99 3.51 2.22
CA TYR A 13 -7.38 2.48 1.36
C TYR A 13 -8.40 1.73 0.51
N GLY A 14 -9.65 1.60 0.98
CA GLY A 14 -10.76 1.09 0.17
C GLY A 14 -10.96 1.91 -1.10
N VAL A 15 -10.95 3.24 -0.98
CA VAL A 15 -10.97 4.15 -2.12
C VAL A 15 -9.75 3.97 -3.00
N ALA A 16 -8.54 4.01 -2.43
CA ALA A 16 -7.30 3.96 -3.21
C ALA A 16 -7.16 2.63 -3.99
N TYR A 17 -7.42 1.51 -3.36
CA TYR A 17 -7.27 0.18 -3.99
C TYR A 17 -8.46 -0.24 -4.85
N SER A 18 -9.55 0.53 -4.87
CA SER A 18 -10.65 0.33 -5.83
C SER A 18 -10.34 0.84 -7.24
N PHE A 19 -9.22 1.54 -7.45
CA PHE A 19 -8.84 2.14 -8.73
C PHE A 19 -8.90 1.14 -9.90
N GLY A 20 -8.54 -0.12 -9.67
CA GLY A 20 -8.60 -1.16 -10.69
C GLY A 20 -9.98 -1.35 -11.33
N ALA A 21 -11.06 -1.11 -10.59
CA ALA A 21 -12.43 -1.15 -11.13
C ALA A 21 -12.74 0.07 -12.03
N PHE A 22 -12.16 1.24 -11.73
CA PHE A 22 -12.32 2.45 -12.55
C PHE A 22 -11.40 2.48 -13.77
N PHE A 23 -10.36 1.66 -13.79
CA PHE A 23 -9.33 1.69 -14.82
C PHE A 23 -9.89 1.51 -16.23
N LYS A 24 -10.71 0.48 -16.45
CA LYS A 24 -11.28 0.16 -17.77
C LYS A 24 -12.27 1.23 -18.27
N PRO A 25 -13.27 1.69 -17.46
CA PRO A 25 -14.15 2.78 -17.86
C PRO A 25 -13.41 4.06 -18.24
N MET A 26 -12.39 4.45 -17.47
CA MET A 26 -11.59 5.65 -17.76
C MET A 26 -10.74 5.48 -19.02
N LEU A 27 -10.12 4.30 -19.22
CA LEU A 27 -9.36 3.99 -20.41
C LEU A 27 -10.20 4.15 -21.67
N ALA A 28 -11.44 3.62 -21.64
CA ALA A 28 -12.37 3.67 -22.76
C ALA A 28 -12.85 5.09 -23.06
N GLU A 29 -13.18 5.86 -22.01
CA GLU A 29 -13.73 7.21 -22.20
C GLU A 29 -12.69 8.22 -22.72
N PHE A 30 -11.45 8.15 -22.17
CA PHE A 30 -10.40 9.09 -22.59
C PHE A 30 -9.61 8.62 -23.80
N GLY A 31 -9.84 7.40 -24.33
CA GLY A 31 -9.05 6.84 -25.43
C GLY A 31 -7.55 6.80 -25.12
N ALA A 32 -7.19 6.75 -23.84
CA ALA A 32 -5.82 6.89 -23.38
C ALA A 32 -5.07 5.56 -23.43
N ARG A 33 -3.74 5.63 -23.35
CA ARG A 33 -2.89 4.43 -23.21
C ARG A 33 -2.98 3.88 -21.79
N ARG A 34 -2.85 2.55 -21.64
CA ARG A 34 -2.90 1.87 -20.33
C ARG A 34 -1.88 2.43 -19.34
N GLY A 35 -0.65 2.67 -19.81
CA GLY A 35 0.41 3.27 -18.98
C GLY A 35 0.05 4.67 -18.47
N ALA A 36 -0.56 5.52 -19.30
CA ALA A 36 -1.01 6.85 -18.88
C ALA A 36 -2.15 6.76 -17.86
N THR A 37 -3.13 5.88 -18.08
CA THR A 37 -4.26 5.72 -17.16
C THR A 37 -3.79 5.19 -15.80
N SER A 38 -2.89 4.21 -15.76
CA SER A 38 -2.35 3.66 -14.51
C SER A 38 -1.49 4.65 -13.73
N ALA A 39 -0.93 5.67 -14.39
CA ALA A 39 -0.16 6.72 -13.73
C ALA A 39 -0.98 7.48 -12.69
N MET A 40 -2.32 7.57 -12.81
CA MET A 40 -3.17 8.16 -11.77
C MET A 40 -3.00 7.43 -10.43
N PHE A 41 -3.08 6.10 -10.43
CA PHE A 41 -2.87 5.28 -9.24
C PHE A 41 -1.42 5.37 -8.75
N SER A 42 -0.47 5.35 -9.66
CA SER A 42 0.96 5.44 -9.33
C SER A 42 1.32 6.75 -8.63
N ILE A 43 0.77 7.87 -9.09
CA ILE A 43 0.92 9.18 -8.45
C ILE A 43 0.28 9.15 -7.05
N THR A 44 -0.90 8.55 -6.91
CA THR A 44 -1.55 8.38 -5.61
C THR A 44 -0.62 7.67 -4.60
N VAL A 45 -0.01 6.56 -5.01
CA VAL A 45 0.91 5.80 -4.14
C VAL A 45 2.16 6.61 -3.80
N LEU A 46 2.75 7.28 -4.79
CA LEU A 46 3.91 8.15 -4.59
C LEU A 46 3.61 9.26 -3.59
N VAL A 47 2.45 9.90 -3.73
CA VAL A 47 2.02 11.01 -2.85
C VAL A 47 1.82 10.51 -1.42
N TRP A 48 1.09 9.43 -1.20
CA TRP A 48 0.89 8.96 0.18
C TRP A 48 2.18 8.48 0.83
N ALA A 49 3.07 7.84 0.08
CA ALA A 49 4.35 7.37 0.59
C ALA A 49 5.30 8.53 0.93
N SER A 50 5.30 9.60 0.12
CA SER A 50 6.17 10.76 0.29
C SER A 50 5.67 11.76 1.34
N LEU A 51 4.34 11.91 1.48
CA LEU A 51 3.74 12.85 2.44
C LEU A 51 3.70 12.32 3.87
N GLY A 52 4.01 11.04 4.11
CA GLY A 52 4.00 10.46 5.45
C GLY A 52 4.74 11.28 6.52
N PRO A 53 6.01 11.68 6.31
CA PRO A 53 6.75 12.51 7.25
C PRO A 53 6.11 13.90 7.48
N VAL A 54 5.55 14.49 6.42
CA VAL A 54 4.91 15.82 6.49
C VAL A 54 3.62 15.73 7.33
N THR A 55 2.78 14.74 7.05
CA THR A 55 1.51 14.54 7.79
C THR A 55 1.75 14.16 9.24
N GLY A 56 2.82 13.42 9.53
CA GLY A 56 3.29 13.16 10.90
C GLY A 56 3.64 14.46 11.64
N HIS A 57 4.50 15.29 11.05
CA HIS A 57 4.89 16.57 11.63
C HIS A 57 3.70 17.53 11.83
N LEU A 58 2.80 17.59 10.84
CA LEU A 58 1.57 18.38 10.96
C LEU A 58 0.66 17.84 12.07
N SER A 59 0.58 16.53 12.25
CA SER A 59 -0.19 15.91 13.34
C SER A 59 0.38 16.24 14.71
N ASP A 60 1.71 16.26 14.85
CA ASP A 60 2.36 16.67 16.10
C ASP A 60 2.08 18.15 16.44
N ARG A 61 2.11 19.02 15.44
CA ARG A 61 1.92 20.46 15.60
C ARG A 61 0.45 20.85 15.80
N PHE A 62 -0.43 20.44 14.91
CA PHE A 62 -1.84 20.88 14.89
C PHE A 62 -2.80 19.86 15.53
N GLY A 63 -2.32 18.65 15.78
CA GLY A 63 -3.10 17.53 16.29
C GLY A 63 -3.68 16.63 15.20
N PRO A 64 -3.90 15.34 15.54
CA PRO A 64 -4.35 14.34 14.60
C PRO A 64 -5.74 14.64 14.02
N ARG A 65 -6.64 15.21 14.82
CA ARG A 65 -8.01 15.60 14.39
C ARG A 65 -7.98 16.53 13.19
N VAL A 66 -7.18 17.59 13.24
CA VAL A 66 -7.10 18.60 12.16
C VAL A 66 -6.53 17.98 10.90
N VAL A 67 -5.46 17.18 11.02
CA VAL A 67 -4.81 16.56 9.86
C VAL A 67 -5.74 15.54 9.17
N VAL A 68 -6.42 14.69 9.94
CA VAL A 68 -7.38 13.72 9.38
C VAL A 68 -8.58 14.43 8.75
N ALA A 69 -9.11 15.47 9.38
CA ALA A 69 -10.21 16.26 8.81
C ALA A 69 -9.80 16.96 7.49
N THR A 70 -8.61 17.55 7.45
CA THR A 70 -8.06 18.14 6.23
C THR A 70 -7.88 17.09 5.14
N GLY A 71 -7.35 15.91 5.49
CA GLY A 71 -7.22 14.78 4.58
C GLY A 71 -8.56 14.30 4.02
N ALA A 72 -9.60 14.26 4.87
CA ALA A 72 -10.96 13.92 4.46
C ALA A 72 -11.50 14.89 3.39
N LEU A 73 -11.34 16.18 3.62
CA LEU A 73 -11.79 17.22 2.68
C LEU A 73 -11.00 17.20 1.37
N VAL A 74 -9.67 17.01 1.45
CA VAL A 74 -8.80 16.93 0.27
C VAL A 74 -9.13 15.69 -0.56
N MET A 75 -9.33 14.52 0.07
CA MET A 75 -9.74 13.29 -0.62
C MET A 75 -11.11 13.45 -1.26
N GLY A 76 -12.08 13.96 -0.52
CA GLY A 76 -13.43 14.18 -1.01
C GLY A 76 -13.48 15.15 -2.20
N ALA A 77 -12.79 16.30 -2.08
CA ALA A 77 -12.67 17.26 -3.17
C ALA A 77 -11.95 16.64 -4.38
N GLY A 78 -10.86 15.88 -4.14
CA GLY A 78 -10.14 15.17 -5.19
C GLY A 78 -11.04 14.21 -5.97
N LEU A 79 -11.83 13.39 -5.28
CA LEU A 79 -12.77 12.45 -5.90
C LEU A 79 -13.92 13.17 -6.63
N ALA A 80 -14.50 14.21 -6.02
CA ALA A 80 -15.55 15.00 -6.64
C ALA A 80 -15.06 15.70 -7.92
N LEU A 81 -13.87 16.29 -7.89
CA LEU A 81 -13.27 16.89 -9.06
C LEU A 81 -12.92 15.83 -10.12
N THR A 82 -12.47 14.63 -9.71
CA THR A 82 -12.21 13.53 -10.65
C THR A 82 -13.47 13.10 -11.41
N SER A 83 -14.64 13.18 -10.79
CA SER A 83 -15.90 12.87 -11.47
C SER A 83 -16.24 13.85 -12.62
N MET A 84 -15.60 15.03 -12.64
CA MET A 84 -15.89 16.12 -13.60
C MET A 84 -14.82 16.29 -14.67
N ILE A 85 -13.74 15.49 -14.64
CA ILE A 85 -12.64 15.65 -15.60
C ILE A 85 -13.08 15.30 -17.02
N ASP A 86 -12.58 16.06 -17.98
CA ASP A 86 -12.72 15.84 -19.42
C ASP A 86 -11.42 15.35 -20.08
N ARG A 87 -10.31 15.42 -19.36
CA ARG A 87 -8.97 15.00 -19.80
C ARG A 87 -8.25 14.19 -18.73
N LEU A 88 -7.61 13.11 -19.13
CA LEU A 88 -6.94 12.18 -18.22
C LEU A 88 -5.90 12.86 -17.31
N TRP A 89 -5.13 13.84 -17.82
CA TRP A 89 -4.07 14.49 -17.04
C TRP A 89 -4.61 15.26 -15.81
N LEU A 90 -5.85 15.76 -15.89
CA LEU A 90 -6.52 16.35 -14.72
C LEU A 90 -6.70 15.33 -13.60
N GLY A 91 -6.91 14.05 -13.93
CA GLY A 91 -7.00 12.98 -12.99
C GLY A 91 -5.69 12.75 -12.20
N TYR A 92 -4.53 13.08 -12.76
CA TYR A 92 -3.27 13.03 -12.02
C TYR A 92 -3.25 14.02 -10.85
N LEU A 93 -3.85 15.19 -11.04
CA LEU A 93 -3.97 16.22 -10.02
C LEU A 93 -5.12 15.92 -9.05
N THR A 94 -6.30 15.61 -9.57
CA THR A 94 -7.50 15.46 -8.75
C THR A 94 -7.48 14.15 -7.98
N TYR A 95 -7.36 13.00 -8.65
CA TYR A 95 -7.28 11.69 -8.01
C TYR A 95 -5.89 11.46 -7.42
N GLY A 96 -4.83 11.63 -8.22
CA GLY A 96 -3.47 11.32 -7.83
C GLY A 96 -3.04 12.07 -6.56
N LEU A 97 -3.14 13.39 -6.56
CA LEU A 97 -2.79 14.19 -5.38
C LEU A 97 -3.87 14.14 -4.31
N GLY A 98 -5.16 14.24 -4.67
CA GLY A 98 -6.25 14.32 -3.70
C GLY A 98 -6.39 13.05 -2.87
N VAL A 99 -6.49 11.89 -3.52
CA VAL A 99 -6.59 10.60 -2.82
C VAL A 99 -5.27 10.27 -2.10
N GLY A 100 -4.11 10.51 -2.73
CA GLY A 100 -2.82 10.26 -2.12
C GLY A 100 -2.59 11.06 -0.84
N ALA A 101 -2.90 12.37 -0.86
CA ALA A 101 -2.82 13.21 0.33
C ALA A 101 -3.83 12.77 1.42
N GLY A 102 -5.05 12.42 1.02
CA GLY A 102 -6.05 11.90 1.94
C GLY A 102 -5.62 10.62 2.65
N VAL A 103 -5.05 9.66 1.92
CA VAL A 103 -4.49 8.43 2.49
C VAL A 103 -3.36 8.74 3.46
N ALA A 104 -2.41 9.62 3.11
CA ALA A 104 -1.31 10.01 3.99
C ALA A 104 -1.82 10.64 5.29
N CYS A 105 -2.81 11.53 5.20
CA CYS A 105 -3.44 12.19 6.35
C CYS A 105 -4.27 11.24 7.22
N ALA A 106 -4.79 10.15 6.65
CA ALA A 106 -5.52 9.13 7.42
C ALA A 106 -4.56 8.12 8.06
N TYR A 107 -3.50 7.69 7.39
CA TYR A 107 -2.64 6.61 7.87
C TYR A 107 -1.72 7.03 9.00
N VAL A 108 -0.84 8.01 8.75
CA VAL A 108 0.25 8.36 9.69
C VAL A 108 -0.28 8.88 11.02
N PRO A 109 -1.23 9.84 11.05
CA PRO A 109 -1.78 10.33 12.32
C PRO A 109 -2.49 9.23 13.11
N MET A 110 -3.24 8.34 12.45
CA MET A 110 -3.97 7.25 13.12
C MET A 110 -3.03 6.22 13.72
N VAL A 111 -1.94 5.86 13.04
CA VAL A 111 -0.90 4.98 13.59
C VAL A 111 -0.25 5.63 14.82
N ALA A 112 0.08 6.92 14.75
CA ALA A 112 0.68 7.66 15.86
C ALA A 112 -0.26 7.72 17.07
N VAL A 113 -1.53 8.01 16.85
CA VAL A 113 -2.57 8.04 17.90
C VAL A 113 -2.67 6.68 18.59
N VAL A 114 -2.88 5.60 17.82
CA VAL A 114 -3.00 4.25 18.41
C VAL A 114 -1.72 3.88 19.16
N GLY A 115 -0.55 4.16 18.59
CA GLY A 115 0.75 3.87 19.21
C GLY A 115 1.01 4.64 20.52
N GLY A 116 0.45 5.85 20.67
CA GLY A 116 0.58 6.67 21.87
C GLY A 116 -0.46 6.41 22.96
N TRP A 117 -1.65 5.89 22.59
CA TRP A 117 -2.69 5.51 23.56
C TRP A 117 -2.47 4.13 24.18
N PHE A 118 -1.88 3.19 23.44
CA PHE A 118 -1.71 1.80 23.85
C PHE A 118 -0.25 1.45 24.08
N ILE A 119 0.22 1.55 25.34
CA ILE A 119 1.61 1.20 25.71
C ILE A 119 1.75 -0.31 25.90
N ARG A 120 0.88 -0.92 26.72
CA ARG A 120 0.99 -2.32 27.14
C ARG A 120 0.64 -3.36 26.06
N ARG A 121 -0.28 -3.01 25.11
CA ARG A 121 -0.74 -3.84 23.98
C ARG A 121 -0.60 -3.12 22.65
N ARG A 122 0.48 -2.34 22.52
CA ARG A 122 0.70 -1.46 21.37
C ARG A 122 0.66 -2.20 20.04
N ASN A 123 1.37 -3.33 19.94
CA ASN A 123 1.45 -4.11 18.70
C ASN A 123 0.10 -4.70 18.30
N THR A 124 -0.68 -5.19 19.27
CA THR A 124 -2.04 -5.71 19.01
C THR A 124 -2.97 -4.59 18.52
N ALA A 125 -2.95 -3.44 19.20
CA ALA A 125 -3.78 -2.30 18.84
C ALA A 125 -3.44 -1.75 17.44
N LEU A 126 -2.16 -1.64 17.12
CA LEU A 126 -1.68 -1.26 15.79
C LEU A 126 -2.05 -2.30 14.72
N GLY A 127 -1.92 -3.59 15.05
CA GLY A 127 -2.31 -4.67 14.15
C GLY A 127 -3.79 -4.61 13.77
N ILE A 128 -4.68 -4.39 14.75
CA ILE A 128 -6.12 -4.23 14.51
C ILE A 128 -6.39 -2.97 13.67
N ALA A 129 -5.79 -1.84 14.00
CA ALA A 129 -5.97 -0.61 13.26
C ALA A 129 -5.55 -0.77 11.78
N VAL A 130 -4.37 -1.33 11.53
CA VAL A 130 -3.81 -1.52 10.19
C VAL A 130 -4.55 -2.63 9.41
N ALA A 131 -5.23 -3.57 10.08
CA ALA A 131 -6.10 -4.54 9.42
C ALA A 131 -7.25 -3.86 8.66
N GLY A 132 -7.63 -2.63 9.04
CA GLY A 132 -8.56 -1.79 8.28
C GLY A 132 -8.17 -1.60 6.82
N ILE A 133 -6.86 -1.53 6.49
CA ILE A 133 -6.37 -1.46 5.11
C ILE A 133 -6.85 -2.68 4.30
N GLY A 134 -6.61 -3.89 4.84
CA GLY A 134 -7.02 -5.13 4.19
C GLY A 134 -8.53 -5.23 4.03
N PHE A 135 -9.29 -4.87 5.08
CA PHE A 135 -10.75 -4.88 5.04
C PHE A 135 -11.30 -3.87 4.02
N GLY A 136 -10.72 -2.67 3.97
CA GLY A 136 -11.04 -1.67 2.95
C GLY A 136 -10.77 -2.18 1.53
N THR A 137 -9.68 -2.91 1.32
CA THR A 137 -9.36 -3.54 0.03
C THR A 137 -10.37 -4.64 -0.33
N VAL A 138 -10.78 -5.47 0.66
CA VAL A 138 -11.79 -6.52 0.46
C VAL A 138 -13.12 -5.94 -0.02
N CYS A 139 -13.57 -4.84 0.60
CA CYS A 139 -14.87 -4.26 0.31
C CYS A 139 -14.82 -3.23 -0.83
N GLY A 140 -13.76 -2.43 -0.91
CA GLY A 140 -13.70 -1.24 -1.77
C GLY A 140 -13.79 -1.56 -3.26
N ALA A 141 -13.02 -2.52 -3.76
CA ALA A 141 -13.01 -2.84 -5.18
C ALA A 141 -14.35 -3.49 -5.65
N PRO A 142 -14.94 -4.48 -4.96
CA PRO A 142 -16.26 -5.00 -5.32
C PRO A 142 -17.39 -3.96 -5.22
N VAL A 143 -17.36 -3.12 -4.18
CA VAL A 143 -18.35 -2.03 -4.03
C VAL A 143 -18.20 -1.03 -5.18
N ALA A 144 -16.97 -0.67 -5.57
CA ALA A 144 -16.73 0.18 -6.72
C ALA A 144 -17.29 -0.44 -8.01
N ALA A 145 -16.98 -1.71 -8.28
CA ALA A 145 -17.45 -2.39 -9.50
C ALA A 145 -18.99 -2.45 -9.55
N ALA A 146 -19.64 -2.82 -8.44
CA ALA A 146 -21.10 -2.83 -8.34
C ALA A 146 -21.71 -1.43 -8.53
N SER A 147 -21.10 -0.41 -7.92
CA SER A 147 -21.61 0.97 -8.08
C SER A 147 -21.41 1.48 -9.51
N ILE A 148 -20.27 1.18 -10.15
CA ILE A 148 -19.99 1.58 -11.53
C ILE A 148 -20.99 0.94 -12.50
N SER A 149 -21.39 -0.32 -12.31
CA SER A 149 -22.34 -1.00 -13.17
C SER A 149 -23.75 -0.38 -13.16
N HIS A 150 -24.12 0.25 -12.04
CA HIS A 150 -25.46 0.87 -11.87
C HIS A 150 -25.44 2.38 -12.12
N LEU A 151 -24.42 3.08 -11.68
CA LEU A 151 -24.36 4.54 -11.66
C LEU A 151 -23.38 5.14 -12.67
N GLY A 152 -22.50 4.30 -13.22
CA GLY A 152 -21.34 4.77 -13.97
C GLY A 152 -20.21 5.26 -13.08
N TRP A 153 -18.98 5.38 -13.63
CA TRP A 153 -17.78 5.68 -12.87
C TRP A 153 -17.79 7.11 -12.25
N ARG A 154 -18.39 8.09 -12.93
CA ARG A 154 -18.44 9.49 -12.47
C ARG A 154 -19.29 9.63 -11.21
N ALA A 155 -20.52 9.10 -11.24
CA ALA A 155 -21.41 9.14 -10.09
C ALA A 155 -20.89 8.27 -8.93
N THR A 156 -20.19 7.18 -9.22
CA THR A 156 -19.50 6.37 -8.21
C THR A 156 -18.39 7.16 -7.50
N TYR A 157 -17.60 7.98 -8.20
CA TYR A 157 -16.63 8.86 -7.55
C TYR A 157 -17.29 9.92 -6.67
N VAL A 158 -18.44 10.48 -7.07
CA VAL A 158 -19.22 11.39 -6.20
C VAL A 158 -19.70 10.67 -4.95
N ALA A 159 -20.26 9.46 -5.08
CA ALA A 159 -20.68 8.66 -3.94
C ALA A 159 -19.52 8.35 -2.99
N PHE A 160 -18.36 7.98 -3.55
CA PHE A 160 -17.14 7.73 -2.77
C PHE A 160 -16.62 9.01 -2.11
N ALA A 161 -16.71 10.16 -2.77
CA ALA A 161 -16.33 11.45 -2.20
C ALA A 161 -17.16 11.76 -0.95
N ILE A 162 -18.48 11.63 -1.04
CA ILE A 162 -19.42 11.89 0.07
C ILE A 162 -19.16 10.87 1.20
N ALA A 163 -19.14 9.57 0.88
CA ALA A 163 -19.00 8.51 1.88
C ALA A 163 -17.65 8.58 2.60
N SER A 164 -16.53 8.69 1.86
CA SER A 164 -15.20 8.74 2.46
C SER A 164 -15.01 10.00 3.30
N THR A 165 -15.49 11.15 2.83
CA THR A 165 -15.42 12.40 3.59
C THR A 165 -16.22 12.30 4.89
N ALA A 166 -17.45 11.81 4.85
CA ALA A 166 -18.30 11.65 6.04
C ALA A 166 -17.67 10.69 7.05
N ILE A 167 -17.16 9.54 6.59
CA ILE A 167 -16.51 8.53 7.44
C ILE A 167 -15.25 9.11 8.08
N LEU A 168 -14.36 9.73 7.29
CA LEU A 168 -13.09 10.28 7.80
C LEU A 168 -13.31 11.47 8.74
N LEU A 169 -14.31 12.34 8.47
CA LEU A 169 -14.67 13.42 9.39
C LEU A 169 -15.23 12.86 10.70
N GLY A 170 -16.07 11.83 10.64
CA GLY A 170 -16.55 11.10 11.82
C GLY A 170 -15.40 10.51 12.65
N CYS A 171 -14.42 9.90 11.98
CA CYS A 171 -13.20 9.41 12.64
C CYS A 171 -12.40 10.56 13.25
N ALA A 172 -12.22 11.67 12.52
CA ALA A 172 -11.51 12.85 13.00
C ALA A 172 -12.17 13.44 14.27
N TRP A 173 -13.48 13.43 14.34
CA TRP A 173 -14.20 13.91 15.52
C TRP A 173 -13.93 13.07 16.77
N ILE A 174 -13.81 11.74 16.62
CA ILE A 174 -13.55 10.80 17.71
C ILE A 174 -12.08 10.84 18.18
N VAL A 175 -11.15 11.18 17.28
CA VAL A 175 -9.71 11.07 17.54
C VAL A 175 -9.23 12.19 18.45
N GLU A 176 -8.45 11.82 19.47
CA GLU A 176 -7.83 12.73 20.44
C GLU A 176 -6.31 12.57 20.45
N ARG A 177 -5.61 13.60 20.89
CA ARG A 177 -4.15 13.57 21.08
C ARG A 177 -3.79 12.47 22.07
N PRO A 178 -2.76 11.66 21.81
CA PRO A 178 -2.30 10.67 22.78
C PRO A 178 -1.69 11.36 24.01
N PRO A 179 -1.81 10.75 25.21
CA PRO A 179 -1.28 11.31 26.45
C PRO A 179 0.26 11.31 26.50
N VAL A 180 0.91 10.47 25.69
CA VAL A 180 2.37 10.33 25.62
C VAL A 180 2.87 10.82 24.28
N HIS A 181 3.65 11.89 24.28
CA HIS A 181 4.41 12.32 23.11
C HIS A 181 5.64 11.43 22.98
N VAL A 182 5.70 10.62 21.91
CA VAL A 182 6.96 9.95 21.52
C VAL A 182 7.84 11.04 20.92
N THR A 183 8.84 11.48 21.67
CA THR A 183 9.81 12.50 21.20
C THR A 183 10.55 11.95 19.99
N PRO A 184 10.53 12.62 18.83
CA PRO A 184 11.34 12.20 17.71
C PRO A 184 12.82 12.28 18.09
N SER A 185 13.54 11.17 18.07
CA SER A 185 14.98 11.17 18.27
C SER A 185 15.64 11.99 17.16
N ARG A 186 16.36 13.07 17.52
CA ARG A 186 17.21 13.86 16.62
C ARG A 186 18.45 13.04 16.25
N ILE A 187 18.34 12.16 15.28
CA ILE A 187 19.46 11.33 14.86
C ILE A 187 19.82 11.64 13.41
N GLN A 188 21.12 11.73 13.15
CA GLN A 188 21.69 11.92 11.81
C GLN A 188 21.29 10.73 10.90
N LEU A 189 20.25 10.95 10.09
CA LEU A 189 19.71 9.99 9.14
C LEU A 189 20.75 9.56 8.08
N GLY A 190 21.74 10.44 7.82
CA GLY A 190 22.66 10.29 6.70
C GLY A 190 23.49 9.01 6.71
N ASP A 191 24.03 8.61 7.86
CA ASP A 191 24.94 7.45 7.93
C ASP A 191 24.20 6.12 7.82
N ALA A 192 23.03 6.04 8.43
CA ALA A 192 22.21 4.83 8.36
C ALA A 192 21.68 4.56 6.93
N ILE A 193 21.24 5.61 6.22
CA ILE A 193 20.81 5.50 4.81
C ILE A 193 21.97 5.10 3.88
N ARG A 194 23.20 5.52 4.20
CA ARG A 194 24.39 5.16 3.41
C ARG A 194 24.89 3.75 3.66
N SER A 195 24.39 3.06 4.69
CA SER A 195 24.82 1.69 4.98
C SER A 195 24.46 0.73 3.83
N PRO A 196 25.33 -0.25 3.52
CA PRO A 196 25.05 -1.25 2.48
C PRO A 196 23.77 -2.03 2.75
N ALA A 197 23.48 -2.37 4.03
CA ALA A 197 22.28 -3.08 4.43
C ALA A 197 21.01 -2.28 4.10
N PHE A 198 20.99 -0.96 4.39
CA PHE A 198 19.84 -0.13 4.04
C PHE A 198 19.67 0.02 2.53
N ARG A 199 20.75 0.20 1.79
CA ARG A 199 20.68 0.29 0.31
C ARG A 199 20.11 -0.97 -0.32
N LEU A 200 20.52 -2.17 0.16
CA LEU A 200 19.95 -3.43 -0.30
C LEU A 200 18.46 -3.54 0.05
N LEU A 201 18.09 -3.21 1.29
CA LEU A 201 16.71 -3.22 1.76
C LEU A 201 15.84 -2.23 0.96
N TYR A 202 16.35 -1.04 0.69
CA TYR A 202 15.66 -0.01 -0.08
C TYR A 202 15.49 -0.42 -1.55
N ALA A 203 16.56 -0.87 -2.21
CA ALA A 203 16.51 -1.31 -3.60
C ALA A 203 15.58 -2.51 -3.79
N SER A 204 15.63 -3.49 -2.88
CA SER A 204 14.70 -4.63 -2.91
C SER A 204 13.24 -4.19 -2.72
N SER A 205 13.01 -3.21 -1.83
CA SER A 205 11.68 -2.66 -1.60
C SER A 205 11.14 -1.87 -2.80
N VAL A 206 12.00 -1.16 -3.55
CA VAL A 206 11.61 -0.54 -4.84
C VAL A 206 11.21 -1.62 -5.85
N MET A 207 12.04 -2.66 -6.00
CA MET A 207 11.77 -3.74 -6.97
C MET A 207 10.49 -4.51 -6.63
N VAL A 208 10.27 -4.86 -5.36
CA VAL A 208 9.03 -5.53 -4.97
C VAL A 208 7.82 -4.64 -5.16
N ALA A 209 7.93 -3.34 -4.89
CA ALA A 209 6.82 -2.41 -5.07
C ALA A 209 6.47 -2.20 -6.56
N MET A 210 7.46 -2.23 -7.46
CA MET A 210 7.20 -2.23 -8.91
C MET A 210 6.30 -3.42 -9.32
N ALA A 211 6.57 -4.61 -8.79
CA ALA A 211 5.72 -5.77 -9.02
C ALA A 211 4.38 -5.63 -8.29
N LEU A 212 4.42 -5.41 -6.97
CA LEU A 212 3.30 -5.44 -6.04
C LEU A 212 2.06 -4.65 -6.52
N PHE A 213 2.26 -3.47 -7.11
CA PHE A 213 1.15 -2.61 -7.50
C PHE A 213 0.57 -2.90 -8.89
N VAL A 214 1.20 -3.75 -9.70
CA VAL A 214 0.69 -4.17 -11.01
C VAL A 214 -0.67 -4.86 -10.91
N PRO A 215 -0.89 -5.87 -10.04
CA PRO A 215 -2.17 -6.55 -9.96
C PRO A 215 -3.31 -5.67 -9.41
N PHE A 216 -3.02 -4.68 -8.57
CA PHE A 216 -4.06 -3.75 -8.11
C PHE A 216 -4.71 -2.94 -9.24
N VAL A 217 -3.98 -2.74 -10.35
CA VAL A 217 -4.46 -2.01 -11.53
C VAL A 217 -4.95 -2.96 -12.61
N TYR A 218 -4.18 -4.00 -12.94
CA TYR A 218 -4.39 -4.79 -14.16
C TYR A 218 -5.07 -6.14 -13.94
N LEU A 219 -5.07 -6.70 -12.71
CA LEU A 219 -5.71 -7.99 -12.45
C LEU A 219 -7.22 -7.98 -12.75
N PRO A 220 -7.98 -6.93 -12.37
CA PRO A 220 -9.40 -6.87 -12.74
C PRO A 220 -9.63 -6.84 -14.26
N SER A 221 -8.85 -6.04 -15.00
CA SER A 221 -8.96 -5.98 -16.45
C SER A 221 -8.57 -7.30 -17.11
N PHE A 222 -7.50 -7.93 -16.65
CA PHE A 222 -7.06 -9.23 -17.12
C PHE A 222 -8.13 -10.32 -16.89
N ALA A 223 -8.71 -10.39 -15.70
CA ALA A 223 -9.74 -11.35 -15.36
C ALA A 223 -11.01 -11.15 -16.22
N HIS A 224 -11.42 -9.89 -16.42
CA HIS A 224 -12.56 -9.56 -17.27
C HIS A 224 -12.32 -9.99 -18.73
N GLU A 225 -11.14 -9.75 -19.29
CA GLU A 225 -10.78 -10.18 -20.66
C GLU A 225 -10.79 -11.72 -20.80
N HIS A 226 -10.67 -12.46 -19.69
CA HIS A 226 -10.76 -13.92 -19.63
C HIS A 226 -12.14 -14.43 -19.15
N GLY A 227 -13.18 -13.60 -19.28
CA GLY A 227 -14.59 -14.02 -19.10
C GLY A 227 -15.12 -13.89 -17.66
N ALA A 228 -14.38 -13.31 -16.70
CA ALA A 228 -14.91 -13.03 -15.39
C ALA A 228 -15.84 -11.81 -15.42
N SER A 229 -16.91 -11.83 -14.60
CA SER A 229 -17.76 -10.64 -14.42
C SER A 229 -16.99 -9.49 -13.78
N ASP A 230 -17.48 -8.25 -13.93
CA ASP A 230 -16.84 -7.08 -13.34
C ASP A 230 -16.70 -7.22 -11.81
N PHE A 231 -17.73 -7.75 -11.15
CA PHE A 231 -17.69 -8.01 -9.71
C PHE A 231 -16.65 -9.07 -9.33
N ALA A 232 -16.61 -10.20 -10.03
CA ALA A 232 -15.63 -11.27 -9.80
C ALA A 232 -14.20 -10.78 -10.07
N SER A 233 -14.01 -9.97 -11.11
CA SER A 233 -12.73 -9.36 -11.45
C SER A 233 -12.22 -8.43 -10.33
N ALA A 234 -13.09 -7.57 -9.82
CA ALA A 234 -12.77 -6.68 -8.69
C ALA A 234 -12.57 -7.44 -7.37
N ALA A 235 -13.30 -8.55 -7.15
CA ALA A 235 -13.17 -9.39 -5.97
C ALA A 235 -11.76 -9.99 -5.81
N LEU A 236 -11.01 -10.20 -6.89
CA LEU A 236 -9.61 -10.67 -6.82
C LEU A 236 -8.72 -9.69 -6.04
N VAL A 237 -8.91 -8.38 -6.21
CA VAL A 237 -8.21 -7.36 -5.40
C VAL A 237 -8.62 -7.46 -3.94
N GLY A 238 -9.91 -7.70 -3.68
CA GLY A 238 -10.41 -7.99 -2.34
C GLY A 238 -9.75 -9.21 -1.71
N ILE A 239 -9.58 -10.30 -2.47
CA ILE A 239 -8.91 -11.52 -2.01
C ILE A 239 -7.44 -11.23 -1.65
N ILE A 240 -6.71 -10.43 -2.44
CA ILE A 240 -5.37 -9.97 -2.08
C ILE A 240 -5.40 -9.24 -0.72
N GLY A 241 -6.37 -8.34 -0.53
CA GLY A 241 -6.54 -7.61 0.73
C GLY A 241 -6.77 -8.53 1.93
N GLY A 242 -7.72 -9.45 1.83
CA GLY A 242 -8.04 -10.42 2.87
C GLY A 242 -6.86 -11.36 3.20
N ALA A 243 -6.21 -11.91 2.18
CA ALA A 243 -5.03 -12.73 2.33
C ALA A 243 -3.86 -11.96 2.97
N SER A 244 -3.73 -10.65 2.69
CA SER A 244 -2.69 -9.83 3.32
C SER A 244 -2.91 -9.64 4.83
N VAL A 245 -4.16 -9.59 5.29
CA VAL A 245 -4.45 -9.57 6.73
C VAL A 245 -4.02 -10.89 7.38
N ALA A 246 -4.39 -12.02 6.77
CA ALA A 246 -3.97 -13.34 7.25
C ALA A 246 -2.44 -13.50 7.25
N GLY A 247 -1.77 -13.02 6.19
CA GLY A 247 -0.31 -13.02 6.09
C GLY A 247 0.37 -12.19 7.20
N ARG A 248 -0.18 -11.01 7.53
CA ARG A 248 0.34 -10.17 8.64
C ARG A 248 0.23 -10.87 9.99
N MET A 249 -0.91 -11.50 10.26
CA MET A 249 -1.13 -12.21 11.52
C MET A 249 -0.27 -13.48 11.62
N GLY A 250 -0.23 -14.28 10.57
CA GLY A 250 0.50 -15.57 10.55
C GLY A 250 2.01 -15.36 10.56
N LEU A 251 2.55 -14.58 9.62
CA LEU A 251 4.00 -14.39 9.51
C LEU A 251 4.56 -13.50 10.63
N GLY A 252 3.78 -12.51 11.09
CA GLY A 252 4.18 -11.70 12.24
C GLY A 252 4.37 -12.52 13.52
N SER A 253 3.51 -13.51 13.76
CA SER A 253 3.61 -14.38 14.95
C SER A 253 4.73 -15.43 14.88
N LEU A 254 5.19 -15.77 13.67
CA LEU A 254 6.30 -16.70 13.45
C LEU A 254 7.68 -16.02 13.52
N ALA A 255 7.74 -14.69 13.52
CA ALA A 255 8.97 -13.92 13.44
C ALA A 255 9.97 -14.27 14.57
N ASP A 256 9.47 -14.44 15.80
CA ASP A 256 10.29 -14.75 16.96
C ASP A 256 10.90 -16.17 16.91
N ARG A 257 10.31 -17.09 16.13
CA ARG A 257 10.75 -18.49 16.04
C ARG A 257 11.64 -18.77 14.82
N ALA A 258 11.31 -18.18 13.67
CA ALA A 258 11.96 -18.50 12.40
C ALA A 258 13.10 -17.53 12.01
N GLY A 259 13.28 -16.46 12.78
CA GLY A 259 14.21 -15.37 12.48
C GLY A 259 13.61 -14.36 11.51
N VAL A 260 13.62 -13.09 11.93
CA VAL A 260 12.94 -11.98 11.25
C VAL A 260 13.40 -11.80 9.81
N VAL A 261 14.73 -11.82 9.55
CA VAL A 261 15.29 -11.60 8.21
C VAL A 261 14.91 -12.73 7.25
N ARG A 262 15.00 -13.99 7.70
CA ARG A 262 14.64 -15.16 6.87
C ARG A 262 13.15 -15.15 6.51
N LEU A 263 12.30 -14.79 7.47
CA LEU A 263 10.86 -14.74 7.24
C LEU A 263 10.47 -13.58 6.31
N TYR A 264 11.19 -12.47 6.42
CA TYR A 264 11.05 -11.34 5.50
C TYR A 264 11.43 -11.74 4.06
N GLN A 265 12.56 -12.42 3.88
CA GLN A 265 12.98 -12.99 2.59
C GLN A 265 11.94 -13.98 2.04
N ALA A 266 11.42 -14.87 2.90
CA ALA A 266 10.37 -15.81 2.50
C ALA A 266 9.11 -15.09 2.00
N SER A 267 8.72 -13.96 2.62
CA SER A 267 7.59 -13.15 2.17
C SER A 267 7.78 -12.60 0.76
N PHE A 268 9.00 -12.16 0.43
CA PHE A 268 9.35 -11.70 -0.92
C PHE A 268 9.37 -12.85 -1.92
N LEU A 269 9.89 -14.01 -1.53
CA LEU A 269 9.88 -15.20 -2.39
C LEU A 269 8.45 -15.68 -2.68
N VAL A 270 7.59 -15.75 -1.67
CA VAL A 270 6.18 -16.12 -1.82
C VAL A 270 5.47 -15.15 -2.76
N LEU A 271 5.70 -13.84 -2.57
CA LEU A 271 5.16 -12.81 -3.46
C LEU A 271 5.68 -12.99 -4.89
N ALA A 272 6.97 -13.25 -5.08
CA ALA A 272 7.53 -13.47 -6.39
C ALA A 272 6.95 -14.72 -7.06
N LEU A 273 6.93 -15.85 -6.36
CA LEU A 273 6.41 -17.12 -6.90
C LEU A 273 4.93 -17.03 -7.27
N SER A 274 4.15 -16.17 -6.63
CA SER A 274 2.75 -15.95 -7.01
C SER A 274 2.60 -15.54 -8.47
N TYR A 275 3.51 -14.74 -9.02
CA TYR A 275 3.48 -14.35 -10.43
C TYR A 275 3.64 -15.53 -11.39
N GLY A 276 4.40 -16.57 -10.99
CA GLY A 276 4.47 -17.83 -11.72
C GLY A 276 3.09 -18.52 -11.82
N ILE A 277 2.29 -18.45 -10.75
CA ILE A 277 0.90 -18.94 -10.75
C ILE A 277 0.06 -18.13 -11.75
N TRP A 278 0.19 -16.79 -11.74
CA TRP A 278 -0.56 -15.94 -12.67
C TRP A 278 -0.21 -16.22 -14.15
N LEU A 279 1.07 -16.51 -14.42
CA LEU A 279 1.53 -16.87 -15.77
C LEU A 279 1.05 -18.24 -16.25
N ALA A 280 0.76 -19.18 -15.33
CA ALA A 280 0.52 -20.58 -15.67
C ALA A 280 -0.80 -20.81 -16.43
N ALA A 281 -1.90 -20.15 -16.02
CA ALA A 281 -3.17 -20.28 -16.71
C ALA A 281 -4.08 -19.07 -16.45
N PRO A 282 -4.83 -18.59 -17.46
CA PRO A 282 -5.73 -17.45 -17.34
C PRO A 282 -7.11 -17.82 -16.77
N SER A 283 -7.25 -18.91 -16.03
CA SER A 283 -8.53 -19.31 -15.45
C SER A 283 -8.78 -18.59 -14.10
N TYR A 284 -10.05 -18.28 -13.82
CA TYR A 284 -10.43 -17.56 -12.60
C TYR A 284 -9.96 -18.25 -11.30
N PRO A 285 -10.07 -19.58 -11.13
CA PRO A 285 -9.54 -20.25 -9.94
C PRO A 285 -8.02 -20.06 -9.75
N VAL A 286 -7.24 -20.06 -10.83
CA VAL A 286 -5.80 -19.81 -10.77
C VAL A 286 -5.51 -18.37 -10.36
N MET A 287 -6.30 -17.40 -10.84
CA MET A 287 -6.20 -16.01 -10.39
C MET A 287 -6.54 -15.85 -8.90
N VAL A 288 -7.50 -16.63 -8.39
CA VAL A 288 -7.82 -16.68 -6.95
C VAL A 288 -6.63 -17.21 -6.16
N VAL A 289 -6.00 -18.29 -6.60
CA VAL A 289 -4.79 -18.85 -5.95
C VAL A 289 -3.64 -17.83 -5.98
N PHE A 290 -3.43 -17.20 -7.14
CA PHE A 290 -2.48 -16.07 -7.25
C PHE A 290 -2.76 -14.99 -6.20
N ALA A 291 -4.00 -14.52 -6.11
CA ALA A 291 -4.40 -13.45 -5.22
C ALA A 291 -4.20 -13.81 -3.73
N LEU A 292 -4.48 -15.08 -3.36
CA LEU A 292 -4.26 -15.61 -2.01
C LEU A 292 -2.75 -15.64 -1.67
N VAL A 293 -1.94 -16.22 -2.55
CA VAL A 293 -0.50 -16.38 -2.33
C VAL A 293 0.20 -15.02 -2.32
N MET A 294 -0.11 -14.17 -3.31
CA MET A 294 0.41 -12.82 -3.40
C MET A 294 0.04 -11.98 -2.18
N GLY A 295 -1.23 -12.05 -1.76
CA GLY A 295 -1.72 -11.33 -0.59
C GLY A 295 -1.00 -11.76 0.69
N ALA A 296 -0.79 -13.06 0.90
CA ALA A 296 -0.04 -13.57 2.05
C ALA A 296 1.40 -13.06 2.09
N GLY A 297 2.12 -13.10 0.94
CA GLY A 297 3.47 -12.54 0.81
C GLY A 297 3.51 -11.03 1.07
N TYR A 298 2.56 -10.28 0.51
CA TYR A 298 2.40 -8.84 0.75
C TYR A 298 2.16 -8.53 2.23
N GLY A 299 1.29 -9.31 2.89
CA GLY A 299 1.02 -9.17 4.32
C GLY A 299 2.27 -9.35 5.17
N GLY A 300 3.09 -10.37 4.87
CA GLY A 300 4.35 -10.63 5.53
C GLY A 300 5.37 -9.50 5.32
N TYR A 301 5.54 -9.02 4.08
CA TYR A 301 6.38 -7.87 3.77
C TYR A 301 6.05 -6.66 4.66
N VAL A 302 4.77 -6.27 4.73
CA VAL A 302 4.35 -5.10 5.51
C VAL A 302 4.53 -5.32 7.01
N ALA A 303 4.17 -6.50 7.54
CA ALA A 303 4.25 -6.79 8.97
C ALA A 303 5.69 -6.90 9.49
N LEU A 304 6.59 -7.45 8.67
CA LEU A 304 7.97 -7.70 9.08
C LEU A 304 8.93 -6.54 8.81
N SER A 305 8.55 -5.56 7.96
CA SER A 305 9.39 -4.39 7.66
C SER A 305 9.87 -3.64 8.91
N PRO A 306 9.00 -3.33 9.91
CA PRO A 306 9.45 -2.70 11.14
C PRO A 306 10.41 -3.56 11.94
N ALA A 307 10.15 -4.88 12.00
CA ALA A 307 10.96 -5.82 12.77
C ALA A 307 12.37 -6.00 12.15
N VAL A 308 12.47 -6.04 10.82
CA VAL A 308 13.77 -6.09 10.10
C VAL A 308 14.57 -4.81 10.33
N ILE A 309 13.92 -3.65 10.30
CA ILE A 309 14.59 -2.37 10.60
C ILE A 309 15.09 -2.35 12.04
N ALA A 310 14.28 -2.78 13.01
CA ALA A 310 14.67 -2.86 14.40
C ALA A 310 15.85 -3.83 14.62
N HIS A 311 15.84 -4.96 13.91
CA HIS A 311 16.91 -5.96 13.97
C HIS A 311 18.25 -5.44 13.43
N LEU A 312 18.23 -4.76 12.27
CA LEU A 312 19.44 -4.30 11.57
C LEU A 312 19.97 -2.98 12.10
N PHE A 313 19.11 -2.07 12.57
CA PHE A 313 19.47 -0.68 12.87
C PHE A 313 19.13 -0.24 14.30
N GLY A 314 18.54 -1.14 15.09
CA GLY A 314 18.09 -0.85 16.45
C GLY A 314 16.73 -0.12 16.49
N THR A 315 16.19 -0.02 17.70
CA THR A 315 14.85 0.57 17.93
C THR A 315 14.86 2.10 17.97
N ASP A 316 15.96 2.71 18.33
CA ASP A 316 16.08 4.17 18.50
C ASP A 316 15.91 4.96 17.19
N ARG A 317 16.18 4.30 16.05
CA ARG A 317 16.11 4.88 14.70
C ARG A 317 14.94 4.35 13.87
N MET A 318 14.15 3.45 14.45
CA MET A 318 13.14 2.66 13.73
C MET A 318 12.15 3.51 12.95
N GLY A 319 11.58 4.57 13.56
CA GLY A 319 10.57 5.40 12.92
C GLY A 319 11.08 6.12 11.67
N THR A 320 12.25 6.72 11.76
CA THR A 320 12.86 7.48 10.66
C THR A 320 13.31 6.56 9.52
N MET A 321 13.91 5.41 9.87
CA MET A 321 14.35 4.41 8.90
C MET A 321 13.18 3.75 8.18
N LEU A 322 12.10 3.46 8.91
CA LEU A 322 10.87 2.92 8.35
C LEU A 322 10.19 3.93 7.42
N GLY A 323 10.14 5.20 7.82
CA GLY A 323 9.63 6.28 6.97
C GLY A 323 10.42 6.40 5.67
N ALA A 324 11.77 6.37 5.76
CA ALA A 324 12.62 6.36 4.59
C ALA A 324 12.41 5.11 3.71
N LEU A 325 12.27 3.92 4.33
CA LEU A 325 11.99 2.69 3.59
C LEU A 325 10.65 2.75 2.85
N TYR A 326 9.62 3.31 3.44
CA TYR A 326 8.29 3.38 2.81
C TYR A 326 8.25 4.28 1.56
N THR A 327 9.17 5.24 1.42
CA THR A 327 9.28 6.02 0.16
C THR A 327 9.65 5.13 -1.03
N SER A 328 10.35 4.01 -0.80
CA SER A 328 10.64 3.01 -1.85
C SER A 328 9.38 2.46 -2.50
N GLY A 329 8.31 2.26 -1.69
CA GLY A 329 6.99 1.87 -2.18
C GLY A 329 6.41 2.87 -3.18
N GLY A 330 6.56 4.17 -2.91
CA GLY A 330 6.14 5.24 -3.81
C GLY A 330 6.90 5.23 -5.14
N PHE A 331 8.24 5.12 -5.11
CA PHE A 331 9.06 5.06 -6.33
C PHE A 331 8.79 3.79 -7.14
N GLY A 332 8.65 2.63 -6.47
CA GLY A 332 8.31 1.39 -7.15
C GLY A 332 6.93 1.45 -7.81
N ALA A 333 5.93 1.96 -7.11
CA ALA A 333 4.59 2.14 -7.65
C ALA A 333 4.54 3.17 -8.79
N MET A 334 5.37 4.20 -8.74
CA MET A 334 5.46 5.20 -9.82
C MET A 334 5.97 4.58 -11.13
N ALA A 335 6.83 3.57 -11.04
CA ALA A 335 7.37 2.88 -12.21
C ALA A 335 6.55 1.65 -12.63
N GLY A 336 6.14 0.81 -11.69
CA GLY A 336 5.58 -0.53 -11.96
C GLY A 336 4.35 -0.53 -12.86
N PRO A 337 3.20 -0.02 -12.43
CA PRO A 337 1.99 -0.05 -13.23
C PRO A 337 2.11 0.70 -14.58
N PRO A 338 2.74 1.90 -14.68
CA PRO A 338 2.92 2.56 -15.96
C PRO A 338 3.81 1.77 -16.95
N LEU A 339 4.89 1.16 -16.46
CA LEU A 339 5.75 0.31 -17.30
C LEU A 339 5.01 -0.96 -17.75
N ALA A 340 4.24 -1.60 -16.85
CA ALA A 340 3.40 -2.74 -17.23
C ALA A 340 2.39 -2.33 -18.30
N GLY A 341 1.73 -1.17 -18.15
CA GLY A 341 0.82 -0.63 -19.16
C GLY A 341 1.49 -0.35 -20.49
N LEU A 342 2.69 0.24 -20.48
CA LEU A 342 3.47 0.50 -21.68
C LEU A 342 3.86 -0.81 -22.40
N ILE A 343 4.23 -1.84 -21.65
CA ILE A 343 4.53 -3.17 -22.19
C ILE A 343 3.28 -3.75 -22.85
N ILE A 344 2.13 -3.71 -22.18
CA ILE A 344 0.87 -4.22 -22.73
C ILE A 344 0.47 -3.44 -24.00
N ASP A 345 0.60 -2.10 -23.98
CA ASP A 345 0.26 -1.26 -25.13
C ASP A 345 1.15 -1.54 -26.35
N ARG A 346 2.43 -1.91 -26.14
CA ARG A 346 3.37 -2.22 -27.22
C ARG A 346 3.30 -3.64 -27.72
N THR A 347 3.04 -4.60 -26.84
CA THR A 347 3.10 -6.03 -27.15
C THR A 347 1.72 -6.65 -27.39
N GLY A 348 0.64 -5.96 -26.99
CA GLY A 348 -0.70 -6.50 -26.96
C GLY A 348 -0.89 -7.64 -25.94
N SER A 349 0.09 -7.86 -25.03
CA SER A 349 0.13 -9.05 -24.19
C SER A 349 0.34 -8.72 -22.71
N TYR A 350 -0.59 -9.13 -21.89
CA TYR A 350 -0.43 -9.12 -20.42
C TYR A 350 0.67 -10.07 -19.95
N ARG A 351 0.90 -11.19 -20.65
CA ARG A 351 1.90 -12.19 -20.24
C ARG A 351 3.29 -11.59 -20.14
N VAL A 352 3.66 -10.71 -21.09
CA VAL A 352 4.97 -10.03 -21.08
C VAL A 352 5.07 -9.08 -19.88
N ALA A 353 4.02 -8.34 -19.58
CA ALA A 353 4.00 -7.45 -18.43
C ALA A 353 4.05 -8.21 -17.10
N ILE A 354 3.32 -9.34 -16.99
CA ILE A 354 3.36 -10.22 -15.81
C ILE A 354 4.74 -10.85 -15.65
N ALA A 355 5.38 -11.28 -16.74
CA ALA A 355 6.74 -11.81 -16.71
C ALA A 355 7.77 -10.76 -16.29
N ALA A 356 7.63 -9.51 -16.72
CA ALA A 356 8.46 -8.40 -16.28
C ALA A 356 8.28 -8.12 -14.77
N ALA A 357 7.03 -8.13 -14.27
CA ALA A 357 6.73 -7.99 -12.86
C ALA A 357 7.29 -9.17 -12.04
N PHE A 358 7.21 -10.39 -12.57
CA PHE A 358 7.82 -11.58 -11.99
C PHE A 358 9.35 -11.42 -11.86
N ALA A 359 10.01 -10.98 -12.94
CA ALA A 359 11.45 -10.74 -12.93
C ALA A 359 11.84 -9.67 -11.87
N ALA A 360 11.07 -8.57 -11.76
CA ALA A 360 11.29 -7.55 -10.73
C ALA A 360 11.09 -8.12 -9.32
N ALA A 361 10.07 -8.96 -9.10
CA ALA A 361 9.83 -9.61 -7.82
C ALA A 361 10.93 -10.61 -7.45
N ILE A 362 11.44 -11.41 -8.40
CA ILE A 362 12.60 -12.29 -8.18
C ILE A 362 13.86 -11.45 -7.89
N ALA A 363 14.11 -10.39 -8.65
CA ALA A 363 15.25 -9.49 -8.39
C ALA A 363 15.18 -8.90 -6.98
N SER A 364 13.98 -8.53 -6.51
CA SER A 364 13.79 -8.02 -5.15
C SER A 364 14.19 -9.04 -4.09
N PHE A 365 13.82 -10.32 -4.28
CA PHE A 365 14.22 -11.40 -3.38
C PHE A 365 15.74 -11.64 -3.40
N VAL A 366 16.35 -11.69 -4.60
CA VAL A 366 17.79 -11.90 -4.75
C VAL A 366 18.59 -10.80 -4.06
N LEU A 367 18.17 -9.54 -4.15
CA LEU A 367 18.78 -8.41 -3.45
C LEU A 367 18.73 -8.54 -1.92
N LEU A 368 17.79 -9.30 -1.38
CA LEU A 368 17.68 -9.53 0.07
C LEU A 368 18.57 -10.67 0.57
N ILE A 369 19.07 -11.57 -0.30
CA ILE A 369 19.86 -12.74 0.13
C ILE A 369 21.06 -12.34 0.98
N PRO A 370 21.84 -11.30 0.63
CA PRO A 370 23.00 -10.90 1.43
C PRO A 370 22.63 -10.34 2.82
N LEU A 371 21.36 -10.00 3.07
CA LEU A 371 20.96 -9.37 4.33
C LEU A 371 21.17 -10.27 5.55
N THR A 372 21.17 -11.60 5.36
CA THR A 372 21.46 -12.56 6.44
C THR A 372 22.90 -12.53 6.94
N ARG A 373 23.81 -11.85 6.23
CA ARG A 373 25.23 -11.71 6.62
C ARG A 373 25.47 -10.54 7.56
N TYR A 374 24.46 -9.66 7.74
CA TYR A 374 24.59 -8.50 8.62
C TYR A 374 24.18 -8.89 10.04
N GLU A 375 25.09 -8.64 10.99
CA GLU A 375 24.84 -8.90 12.41
C GLU A 375 23.79 -7.99 13.00
N PRO A 376 23.04 -8.47 14.01
CA PRO A 376 22.06 -7.65 14.73
C PRO A 376 22.73 -6.43 15.38
N ALA A 377 22.02 -5.31 15.41
CA ALA A 377 22.48 -4.08 16.05
C ALA A 377 22.81 -4.27 17.56
N SER A 378 22.17 -5.23 18.22
CA SER A 378 22.41 -5.59 19.63
C SER A 378 23.78 -6.22 19.87
N GLU A 379 24.33 -6.97 18.92
CA GLU A 379 25.65 -7.57 19.05
C GLU A 379 26.79 -6.55 18.82
N LEU A 380 26.54 -5.55 17.99
CA LEU A 380 27.48 -4.45 17.73
C LEU A 380 27.61 -3.47 18.93
N GLN A 381 26.59 -3.40 19.80
CA GLN A 381 26.65 -2.61 21.04
C GLN A 381 27.45 -3.35 22.12
N ILE A 382 27.28 -4.66 22.28
CA ILE A 382 28.00 -5.47 23.27
C ILE A 382 29.50 -5.55 22.95
N ALA A 383 29.91 -5.44 21.68
CA ALA A 383 31.31 -5.45 21.27
C ALA A 383 32.01 -4.08 21.39
N ARG A 384 31.29 -3.04 21.77
CA ARG A 384 31.81 -1.66 21.96
C ARG A 384 31.87 -1.23 23.42
N ASP A 385 31.20 -1.93 24.31
CA ASP A 385 31.26 -1.81 25.77
C ASP A 385 32.24 -2.86 26.36
#